data_19351fea62309be1c1b50f3dc77e2211
#
_entry.id   19351fea62309be1c1b50f3dc77e2211
#
_cell.length_a   1.000
_cell.length_b   1.000
_cell.length_c   1.000
_cell.angle_alpha   90.00
_cell.angle_beta   90.00
_cell.angle_gamma   90.00
#
_symmetry.space_group_name_H-M   'P 1'
#
loop_
_entity.id
_entity.type
_entity.pdbx_description
1 polymer ?
#
loop_
_entity_poly.entity_id
_entity_poly.type
_entity_poly.pdbx_seq_one_letter_code
_entity_poly.pdbx_strand_id
1 'polypeptide(L)'
;MTSRLIALLILTVSVLTACGRANAMPPAAAGYLVFLEGGFSNGGESVKVLDSGTGTVVRELPMGTPASDWSRYYIVTQLTGSAQLKAVDPASGRTIAQTTIPAGYSLPNIAFQGPTAGISPNGQWLALTQKGTTTKFMVGSSSLTDSFKTIHVSGDFVFDALSNDGKSLYLIQKMKDANHYQVRLYDVAAGALMPQPVVDKREPNEPMNGIRGDSAADSTGNYVYTVYIRDGGPFIHALPLDQPIAWCVDLPSTAASDIERQFHWALALSHDGRTLYAANEALGKVAVMAAGTPPTVVRTASVALSHSDSLFAGLITNAEAKGPRIGGAALSPDGRTLYSFANVGVVAIDTATLKVRARYLDPWQPDTMRMSTDGKWLYVAESSESKLWQIDPATGAVAELKSVVNPWALLWAQPN
;
A
#
# COMPACT_ATOMS: atom_id res chain seq x y z
N MET A 1 -73.93 -17.40 -42.92
CA MET A 1 -73.67 -18.14 -41.68
C MET A 1 -72.23 -18.62 -41.68
N THR A 2 -71.31 -17.88 -41.18
CA THR A 2 -69.92 -18.32 -40.95
C THR A 2 -69.38 -17.62 -39.73
N SER A 3 -69.23 -18.42 -38.69
CA SER A 3 -68.67 -18.03 -37.35
C SER A 3 -67.15 -17.88 -37.46
N ARG A 4 -66.62 -16.73 -37.13
CA ARG A 4 -65.14 -16.52 -36.98
C ARG A 4 -64.77 -16.61 -35.50
N LEU A 5 -64.02 -17.68 -35.12
CA LEU A 5 -63.33 -17.79 -33.85
C LEU A 5 -62.07 -16.87 -33.90
N ILE A 6 -62.02 -15.97 -32.93
CA ILE A 6 -60.80 -15.18 -32.61
C ILE A 6 -60.07 -15.92 -31.50
N ALA A 7 -58.88 -16.46 -31.85
CA ALA A 7 -57.96 -17.04 -30.85
C ALA A 7 -57.13 -15.92 -30.23
N LEU A 8 -57.30 -15.70 -28.95
CA LEU A 8 -56.51 -14.76 -28.15
C LEU A 8 -55.21 -15.44 -27.70
N LEU A 9 -54.09 -15.04 -28.27
CA LEU A 9 -52.77 -15.54 -27.90
C LEU A 9 -52.29 -14.73 -26.68
N ILE A 10 -52.31 -15.32 -25.49
CA ILE A 10 -51.74 -14.73 -24.29
C ILE A 10 -50.24 -15.05 -24.27
N LEU A 11 -49.41 -14.04 -24.52
CA LEU A 11 -47.97 -14.12 -24.44
C LEU A 11 -47.55 -13.87 -22.97
N THR A 12 -47.29 -14.93 -22.23
CA THR A 12 -46.73 -14.82 -20.86
C THR A 12 -45.23 -14.56 -21.00
N VAL A 13 -44.83 -13.31 -20.73
CA VAL A 13 -43.40 -12.94 -20.58
C VAL A 13 -42.97 -13.37 -19.19
N SER A 14 -42.23 -14.46 -19.11
CA SER A 14 -41.54 -14.89 -17.89
C SER A 14 -40.30 -14.02 -17.72
N VAL A 15 -40.39 -13.02 -16.82
CA VAL A 15 -39.23 -12.28 -16.36
C VAL A 15 -38.45 -13.20 -15.41
N LEU A 16 -37.41 -13.82 -15.91
CA LEU A 16 -36.39 -14.48 -15.08
C LEU A 16 -35.58 -13.40 -14.38
N THR A 17 -35.98 -13.01 -13.17
CA THR A 17 -35.13 -12.33 -12.23
C THR A 17 -34.05 -13.31 -11.79
N ALA A 18 -32.90 -13.27 -12.44
CA ALA A 18 -31.69 -13.88 -11.95
C ALA A 18 -31.16 -13.06 -10.76
N CYS A 19 -31.79 -13.25 -9.58
CA CYS A 19 -31.15 -12.96 -8.31
C CYS A 19 -29.95 -13.89 -8.21
N GLY A 20 -28.75 -13.38 -8.55
CA GLY A 20 -27.50 -14.06 -8.23
C GLY A 20 -27.44 -14.30 -6.73
N ARG A 21 -27.79 -15.50 -6.29
CA ARG A 21 -27.43 -15.96 -4.95
C ARG A 21 -25.92 -15.94 -4.90
N ALA A 22 -25.34 -15.05 -4.09
CA ALA A 22 -23.96 -15.21 -3.67
C ALA A 22 -23.84 -16.63 -3.11
N ASN A 23 -23.14 -17.51 -3.82
CA ASN A 23 -22.85 -18.83 -3.32
C ASN A 23 -22.01 -18.64 -2.07
N ALA A 24 -22.57 -18.95 -0.91
CA ALA A 24 -21.80 -18.97 0.32
C ALA A 24 -20.66 -19.98 0.13
N MET A 25 -19.44 -19.49 0.22
CA MET A 25 -18.25 -20.32 0.13
C MET A 25 -18.26 -21.34 1.28
N PRO A 26 -17.88 -22.59 1.05
CA PRO A 26 -17.60 -23.49 2.15
C PRO A 26 -16.53 -22.87 3.05
N PRO A 27 -16.57 -23.10 4.37
CA PRO A 27 -15.58 -22.55 5.29
C PRO A 27 -14.18 -22.85 4.76
N ALA A 28 -13.32 -21.83 4.77
CA ALA A 28 -11.99 -21.86 4.19
C ALA A 28 -11.25 -23.12 4.68
N ALA A 29 -10.86 -23.98 3.75
CA ALA A 29 -9.96 -25.07 4.07
C ALA A 29 -8.61 -24.50 4.49
N ALA A 30 -8.17 -24.91 5.69
CA ALA A 30 -6.86 -24.74 6.29
C ALA A 30 -6.02 -23.49 5.87
N GLY A 31 -5.96 -22.51 6.76
CA GLY A 31 -4.73 -21.96 7.22
C GLY A 31 -4.08 -20.91 6.32
N TYR A 32 -4.62 -19.67 6.28
CA TYR A 32 -3.81 -18.51 5.93
C TYR A 32 -3.55 -17.70 7.18
N LEU A 33 -2.31 -17.22 7.32
CA LEU A 33 -1.97 -16.20 8.29
C LEU A 33 -2.23 -14.83 7.66
N VAL A 34 -3.12 -14.07 8.27
CA VAL A 34 -3.45 -12.70 7.87
C VAL A 34 -2.90 -11.76 8.92
N PHE A 35 -2.02 -10.86 8.49
CA PHE A 35 -1.36 -9.89 9.34
C PHE A 35 -2.12 -8.56 9.32
N LEU A 36 -2.61 -8.16 10.47
CA LEU A 36 -3.49 -7.01 10.67
C LEU A 36 -2.83 -6.05 11.65
N GLU A 37 -2.74 -4.79 11.27
CA GLU A 37 -2.52 -3.74 12.25
C GLU A 37 -3.80 -3.61 13.07
N GLY A 38 -3.71 -3.79 14.37
CA GLY A 38 -4.83 -3.70 15.28
C GLY A 38 -4.87 -2.34 15.96
N GLY A 39 -6.08 -1.78 16.08
CA GLY A 39 -6.30 -0.60 16.90
C GLY A 39 -5.98 -0.86 18.38
N PHE A 40 -5.75 0.20 19.09
CA PHE A 40 -5.33 0.33 20.49
C PHE A 40 -6.05 -0.59 21.49
N SER A 41 -5.67 -1.84 21.60
CA SER A 41 -6.05 -2.66 22.74
C SER A 41 -4.89 -2.70 23.73
N ASN A 42 -5.12 -2.20 24.94
CA ASN A 42 -4.15 -2.20 26.05
C ASN A 42 -2.93 -1.24 25.93
N GLY A 43 -3.05 -0.13 25.17
CA GLY A 43 -2.08 0.98 25.24
C GLY A 43 -0.97 0.95 24.21
N GLY A 44 -1.02 0.12 23.16
CA GLY A 44 -0.05 0.12 22.07
C GLY A 44 -0.61 -0.42 20.76
N GLU A 45 -0.07 0.07 19.65
CA GLU A 45 -0.30 -0.51 18.32
C GLU A 45 0.48 -1.83 18.22
N SER A 46 -0.16 -2.83 17.62
CA SER A 46 0.45 -4.15 17.40
C SER A 46 0.01 -4.76 16.09
N VAL A 47 0.81 -5.68 15.57
CA VAL A 47 0.43 -6.52 14.44
C VAL A 47 -0.15 -7.83 14.97
N LYS A 48 -1.41 -8.09 14.69
CA LYS A 48 -2.10 -9.32 15.04
C LYS A 48 -2.06 -10.28 13.86
N VAL A 49 -1.66 -11.50 14.14
CA VAL A 49 -1.62 -12.59 13.16
C VAL A 49 -2.87 -13.44 13.37
N LEU A 50 -3.79 -13.36 12.42
CA LEU A 50 -5.05 -14.07 12.41
C LEU A 50 -4.92 -15.34 11.56
N ASP A 51 -5.35 -16.47 12.08
CA ASP A 51 -5.61 -17.67 11.28
C ASP A 51 -6.98 -17.55 10.61
N SER A 52 -7.01 -17.49 9.28
CA SER A 52 -8.25 -17.28 8.53
C SER A 52 -9.21 -18.47 8.58
N GLY A 53 -8.68 -19.68 8.84
CA GLY A 53 -9.52 -20.89 8.96
C GLY A 53 -10.30 -20.95 10.26
N THR A 54 -9.71 -20.46 11.36
CA THR A 54 -10.34 -20.46 12.69
C THR A 54 -10.92 -19.11 13.10
N GLY A 55 -10.50 -18.01 12.46
CA GLY A 55 -10.86 -16.66 12.84
C GLY A 55 -10.23 -16.19 14.16
N THR A 56 -9.18 -16.87 14.63
CA THR A 56 -8.53 -16.57 15.91
C THR A 56 -7.18 -15.89 15.72
N VAL A 57 -6.84 -14.96 16.64
CA VAL A 57 -5.51 -14.39 16.72
C VAL A 57 -4.55 -15.44 17.30
N VAL A 58 -3.63 -15.92 16.48
CA VAL A 58 -2.63 -16.93 16.88
C VAL A 58 -1.35 -16.29 17.41
N ARG A 59 -1.14 -15.00 17.12
CA ARG A 59 0.04 -14.25 17.60
C ARG A 59 -0.21 -12.75 17.58
N GLU A 60 0.53 -12.07 18.43
CA GLU A 60 0.63 -10.62 18.44
C GLU A 60 2.11 -10.23 18.42
N LEU A 61 2.48 -9.31 17.53
CA LEU A 61 3.83 -8.78 17.38
C LEU A 61 3.82 -7.29 17.71
N PRO A 62 4.83 -6.75 18.40
CA PRO A 62 5.01 -5.31 18.52
C PRO A 62 5.09 -4.66 17.14
N MET A 63 4.77 -3.37 17.04
CA MET A 63 4.97 -2.62 15.81
C MET A 63 6.43 -2.67 15.37
N GLY A 64 6.63 -2.87 14.06
CA GLY A 64 7.93 -3.05 13.46
C GLY A 64 7.91 -2.88 11.95
N THR A 65 8.96 -3.31 11.28
CA THR A 65 9.10 -3.24 9.83
C THR A 65 9.31 -4.63 9.25
N PRO A 66 8.48 -5.08 8.30
CA PRO A 66 8.72 -6.31 7.59
C PRO A 66 9.83 -6.16 6.53
N ALA A 67 10.53 -7.24 6.22
CA ALA A 67 11.19 -7.38 4.93
C ALA A 67 10.14 -7.35 3.80
N SER A 68 10.54 -6.99 2.58
CA SER A 68 9.61 -6.87 1.44
C SER A 68 8.86 -8.17 1.13
N ASP A 69 9.49 -9.31 1.39
CA ASP A 69 8.94 -10.67 1.23
C ASP A 69 8.33 -11.26 2.52
N TRP A 70 8.29 -10.48 3.61
CA TRP A 70 7.84 -10.91 4.94
C TRP A 70 8.57 -12.15 5.52
N SER A 71 9.73 -12.50 4.98
CA SER A 71 10.56 -13.57 5.54
C SER A 71 11.13 -13.21 6.91
N ARG A 72 11.18 -11.92 7.23
CA ARG A 72 11.64 -11.37 8.51
C ARG A 72 10.80 -10.16 8.90
N TYR A 73 10.69 -9.97 10.20
CA TYR A 73 10.03 -8.81 10.78
C TYR A 73 10.96 -8.22 11.86
N TYR A 74 11.25 -6.92 11.72
CA TYR A 74 12.22 -6.23 12.58
C TYR A 74 11.50 -5.45 13.68
N ILE A 75 11.99 -5.58 14.91
CA ILE A 75 11.41 -4.96 16.10
C ILE A 75 12.54 -4.28 16.87
N VAL A 76 12.31 -3.04 17.30
CA VAL A 76 13.22 -2.32 18.23
C VAL A 76 12.54 -2.17 19.58
N THR A 77 13.19 -2.67 20.63
CA THR A 77 12.74 -2.54 22.01
C THR A 77 13.73 -1.67 22.77
N GLN A 78 13.27 -0.56 23.33
CA GLN A 78 14.10 0.31 24.17
C GLN A 78 14.36 -0.35 25.52
N LEU A 79 15.61 -0.28 25.98
CA LEU A 79 16.08 -0.73 27.29
C LEU A 79 16.72 0.44 28.02
N THR A 80 17.07 0.25 29.30
CA THR A 80 17.82 1.27 30.05
C THR A 80 19.24 1.41 29.47
N GLY A 81 19.52 2.56 28.82
CA GLY A 81 20.84 2.87 28.25
C GLY A 81 21.16 2.23 26.91
N SER A 82 20.29 1.40 26.36
CA SER A 82 20.48 0.75 25.05
C SER A 82 19.14 0.45 24.39
N ALA A 83 19.16 -0.17 23.21
CA ALA A 83 17.97 -0.78 22.62
C ALA A 83 18.33 -2.15 22.01
N GLN A 84 17.36 -3.02 21.92
CA GLN A 84 17.50 -4.32 21.29
C GLN A 84 16.79 -4.31 19.94
N LEU A 85 17.52 -4.58 18.88
CA LEU A 85 17.00 -4.82 17.54
C LEU A 85 16.91 -6.32 17.31
N LYS A 86 15.72 -6.81 16.99
CA LYS A 86 15.45 -8.22 16.70
C LYS A 86 14.92 -8.37 15.28
N ALA A 87 15.35 -9.43 14.62
CA ALA A 87 14.67 -10.01 13.46
C ALA A 87 13.94 -11.27 13.91
N VAL A 88 12.65 -11.32 13.68
CA VAL A 88 11.80 -12.48 13.99
C VAL A 88 11.18 -13.04 12.72
N ASP A 89 10.91 -14.32 12.72
CA ASP A 89 10.02 -14.96 11.75
C ASP A 89 8.58 -14.54 12.10
N PRO A 90 7.89 -13.79 11.23
CA PRO A 90 6.58 -13.27 11.58
C PRO A 90 5.52 -14.37 11.70
N ALA A 91 5.67 -15.48 10.97
CA ALA A 91 4.73 -16.60 11.05
C ALA A 91 4.83 -17.36 12.37
N SER A 92 6.04 -17.67 12.84
CA SER A 92 6.27 -18.40 14.09
C SER A 92 6.53 -17.53 15.32
N GLY A 93 6.89 -16.25 15.14
CA GLY A 93 7.35 -15.34 16.21
C GLY A 93 8.75 -15.69 16.74
N ARG A 94 9.43 -16.67 16.15
CA ARG A 94 10.75 -17.10 16.58
C ARG A 94 11.80 -16.05 16.23
N THR A 95 12.65 -15.72 17.19
CA THR A 95 13.81 -14.84 16.94
C THR A 95 14.79 -15.53 15.97
N ILE A 96 15.09 -14.88 14.86
CA ILE A 96 16.07 -15.32 13.85
C ILE A 96 17.44 -14.77 14.21
N ALA A 97 17.50 -13.48 14.52
CA ALA A 97 18.73 -12.78 14.90
C ALA A 97 18.41 -11.62 15.82
N GLN A 98 19.41 -11.18 16.60
CA GLN A 98 19.28 -9.99 17.44
C GLN A 98 20.63 -9.32 17.66
N THR A 99 20.61 -8.01 17.87
CA THR A 99 21.78 -7.22 18.24
C THR A 99 21.40 -6.10 19.18
N THR A 100 22.38 -5.61 19.96
CA THR A 100 22.20 -4.44 20.81
C THR A 100 22.65 -3.20 20.07
N ILE A 101 21.85 -2.15 20.10
CA ILE A 101 22.11 -0.85 19.50
C ILE A 101 22.07 0.26 20.58
N PRO A 102 22.61 1.45 20.32
CA PRO A 102 22.48 2.57 21.25
C PRO A 102 21.00 2.93 21.51
N ALA A 103 20.72 3.45 22.69
CA ALA A 103 19.38 3.90 23.07
C ALA A 103 18.86 5.02 22.15
N GLY A 104 17.55 5.11 22.00
CA GLY A 104 16.85 6.17 21.25
C GLY A 104 16.78 5.95 19.75
N TYR A 105 17.41 4.93 19.18
CA TYR A 105 17.18 4.54 17.80
C TYR A 105 15.88 3.74 17.69
N SER A 106 15.15 3.97 16.58
CA SER A 106 13.91 3.28 16.22
C SER A 106 13.90 2.98 14.72
N LEU A 107 12.97 2.14 14.30
CA LEU A 107 12.64 1.99 12.88
C LEU A 107 12.05 3.31 12.37
N PRO A 108 12.36 3.71 11.12
CA PRO A 108 11.73 4.90 10.54
C PRO A 108 10.23 4.75 10.49
N ASN A 109 9.51 5.70 11.08
CA ASN A 109 8.07 5.78 10.94
C ASN A 109 7.76 6.68 9.76
N ILE A 110 7.29 6.10 8.66
CA ILE A 110 6.82 6.82 7.48
C ILE A 110 5.31 6.93 7.60
N ALA A 111 4.81 8.17 7.63
CA ALA A 111 3.38 8.39 7.45
C ALA A 111 2.95 7.71 6.14
N PHE A 112 1.85 6.94 6.18
CA PHE A 112 1.41 6.10 5.05
C PHE A 112 2.44 5.00 4.73
N GLN A 113 2.46 3.97 5.54
CA GLN A 113 3.44 2.88 5.50
C GLN A 113 3.60 2.33 4.08
N GLY A 114 4.69 2.73 3.45
CA GLY A 114 5.12 2.14 2.20
C GLY A 114 6.05 0.95 2.43
N PRO A 115 6.36 0.19 1.40
CA PRO A 115 7.20 -1.01 1.47
C PRO A 115 8.65 -0.73 1.91
N THR A 116 9.03 0.52 2.14
CA THR A 116 10.42 0.94 2.43
C THR A 116 10.63 1.53 3.81
N ALA A 117 9.82 1.18 4.80
CA ALA A 117 9.93 1.71 6.16
C ALA A 117 11.23 1.30 6.87
N GLY A 118 12.37 1.83 6.41
CA GLY A 118 13.69 1.56 6.97
C GLY A 118 14.41 0.35 6.37
N ILE A 119 13.87 -0.28 5.32
CA ILE A 119 14.51 -1.43 4.68
C ILE A 119 14.74 -1.18 3.19
N SER A 120 15.81 -1.73 2.61
CA SER A 120 16.01 -1.71 1.16
C SER A 120 14.97 -2.58 0.44
N PRO A 121 14.62 -2.29 -0.82
CA PRO A 121 13.61 -3.07 -1.56
C PRO A 121 13.91 -4.57 -1.63
N ASN A 122 15.19 -4.96 -1.73
CA ASN A 122 15.61 -6.37 -1.70
C ASN A 122 15.69 -6.98 -0.29
N GLY A 123 15.37 -6.22 0.75
CA GLY A 123 15.37 -6.68 2.14
C GLY A 123 16.75 -6.91 2.77
N GLN A 124 17.87 -6.54 2.12
CA GLN A 124 19.22 -6.88 2.60
C GLN A 124 19.83 -5.84 3.52
N TRP A 125 19.33 -4.61 3.52
CA TRP A 125 19.86 -3.50 4.30
C TRP A 125 18.76 -2.86 5.13
N LEU A 126 19.15 -2.44 6.34
CA LEU A 126 18.24 -1.83 7.32
C LEU A 126 18.78 -0.47 7.75
N ALA A 127 17.90 0.51 7.82
CA ALA A 127 18.15 1.82 8.39
C ALA A 127 17.33 2.02 9.66
N LEU A 128 17.97 2.62 10.67
CA LEU A 128 17.32 3.09 11.90
C LEU A 128 17.46 4.60 11.98
N THR A 129 16.57 5.24 12.71
CA THR A 129 16.59 6.69 12.91
C THR A 129 16.57 7.04 14.39
N GLN A 130 17.27 8.11 14.77
CA GLN A 130 17.17 8.75 16.07
C GLN A 130 16.88 10.23 15.87
N LYS A 131 15.70 10.67 16.32
CA LYS A 131 15.31 12.08 16.26
C LYS A 131 15.93 12.86 17.42
N GLY A 132 16.32 14.11 17.17
CA GLY A 132 16.89 15.02 18.15
C GLY A 132 17.12 16.39 17.53
N THR A 133 17.99 17.21 18.14
CA THR A 133 18.43 18.49 17.56
C THR A 133 19.21 18.31 16.25
N THR A 134 19.82 17.15 16.08
CA THR A 134 20.38 16.63 14.83
C THR A 134 19.76 15.29 14.54
N THR A 135 19.49 14.99 13.27
CA THR A 135 19.00 13.67 12.91
C THR A 135 20.15 12.69 12.78
N LYS A 136 20.01 11.53 13.38
CA LYS A 136 20.98 10.45 13.27
C LYS A 136 20.34 9.24 12.63
N PHE A 137 21.12 8.52 11.83
CA PHE A 137 20.73 7.26 11.24
C PHE A 137 21.77 6.19 11.56
N MET A 138 21.37 4.95 11.52
CA MET A 138 22.25 3.79 11.47
C MET A 138 21.88 2.96 10.25
N VAL A 139 22.89 2.52 9.49
CA VAL A 139 22.68 1.65 8.31
C VAL A 139 23.55 0.40 8.48
N GLY A 140 22.97 -0.76 8.26
CA GLY A 140 23.67 -2.03 8.38
C GLY A 140 22.94 -3.17 7.69
N SER A 141 23.55 -4.35 7.71
CA SER A 141 22.95 -5.56 7.15
C SER A 141 21.70 -5.95 7.93
N SER A 142 20.65 -6.30 7.20
CA SER A 142 19.39 -6.80 7.76
C SER A 142 19.53 -8.19 8.41
N SER A 143 20.66 -8.89 8.18
CA SER A 143 21.01 -10.12 8.89
C SER A 143 21.35 -9.90 10.37
N LEU A 144 21.67 -8.67 10.77
CA LEU A 144 22.09 -8.27 12.10
C LEU A 144 23.41 -8.92 12.57
N THR A 145 24.23 -9.40 11.65
CA THR A 145 25.53 -10.03 11.94
C THR A 145 26.66 -9.02 12.03
N ASP A 146 26.52 -7.89 11.34
CA ASP A 146 27.57 -6.88 11.21
C ASP A 146 27.22 -5.63 12.04
N SER A 147 28.24 -4.82 12.31
CA SER A 147 28.04 -3.54 12.99
C SER A 147 27.34 -2.53 12.06
N PHE A 148 26.44 -1.75 12.63
CA PHE A 148 25.79 -0.66 11.94
C PHE A 148 26.70 0.56 11.83
N LYS A 149 26.72 1.18 10.66
CA LYS A 149 27.40 2.47 10.46
C LYS A 149 26.49 3.59 10.98
N THR A 150 27.02 4.40 11.89
CA THR A 150 26.32 5.58 12.41
C THR A 150 26.53 6.77 11.50
N ILE A 151 25.45 7.50 11.21
CA ILE A 151 25.39 8.65 10.33
C ILE A 151 24.83 9.83 11.11
N HIS A 152 25.48 11.00 10.99
CA HIS A 152 25.04 12.25 11.57
C HIS A 152 24.77 13.27 10.47
N VAL A 153 23.58 13.83 10.42
CA VAL A 153 23.21 14.90 9.50
C VAL A 153 22.68 16.11 10.26
N SER A 154 23.20 17.30 9.94
CA SER A 154 22.76 18.55 10.56
C SER A 154 21.48 19.02 9.89
N GLY A 155 20.40 19.13 10.64
CA GLY A 155 19.07 19.53 10.14
C GLY A 155 17.98 18.54 10.49
N ASP A 156 16.76 18.82 10.06
CA ASP A 156 15.60 17.96 10.24
C ASP A 156 15.43 17.08 8.99
N PHE A 157 15.75 15.81 9.16
CA PHE A 157 15.67 14.81 8.10
C PHE A 157 14.77 13.66 8.52
N VAL A 158 14.06 13.09 7.55
CA VAL A 158 13.38 11.81 7.70
C VAL A 158 13.89 10.83 6.64
N PHE A 159 13.83 9.55 6.96
CA PHE A 159 14.16 8.47 6.03
C PHE A 159 13.20 8.51 4.84
N ASP A 160 13.71 8.29 3.64
CA ASP A 160 12.92 8.11 2.43
C ASP A 160 13.12 6.72 1.83
N ALA A 161 14.35 6.39 1.44
CA ALA A 161 14.68 5.09 0.86
C ALA A 161 16.13 4.69 1.14
N LEU A 162 16.44 3.41 0.94
CA LEU A 162 17.78 2.83 1.05
C LEU A 162 18.04 1.96 -0.18
N SER A 163 19.18 2.15 -0.84
CA SER A 163 19.54 1.34 -2.02
C SER A 163 19.76 -0.14 -1.70
N ASN A 164 19.61 -0.97 -2.71
CA ASN A 164 19.77 -2.42 -2.61
C ASN A 164 21.20 -2.88 -2.26
N ASP A 165 22.19 -2.02 -2.43
CA ASP A 165 23.58 -2.27 -2.03
C ASP A 165 23.97 -1.59 -0.70
N GLY A 166 23.05 -0.88 -0.07
CA GLY A 166 23.22 -0.19 1.21
C GLY A 166 24.12 1.05 1.15
N LYS A 167 24.53 1.50 -0.05
CA LYS A 167 25.47 2.62 -0.19
C LYS A 167 24.80 3.98 -0.31
N SER A 168 23.56 4.03 -0.75
CA SER A 168 22.79 5.26 -0.96
C SER A 168 21.62 5.33 0.02
N LEU A 169 21.67 6.29 0.94
CA LEU A 169 20.59 6.60 1.87
C LEU A 169 19.89 7.87 1.42
N TYR A 170 18.65 7.75 0.98
CA TYR A 170 17.81 8.87 0.57
C TYR A 170 17.03 9.41 1.76
N LEU A 171 17.04 10.72 1.89
CA LEU A 171 16.49 11.44 3.03
C LEU A 171 15.61 12.60 2.53
N ILE A 172 14.51 12.82 3.20
CA ILE A 172 13.70 14.03 3.01
C ILE A 172 14.18 15.06 4.01
N GLN A 173 14.76 16.15 3.52
CA GLN A 173 15.10 17.32 4.30
C GLN A 173 13.89 18.24 4.38
N LYS A 174 13.39 18.46 5.61
CA LYS A 174 12.33 19.45 5.84
C LYS A 174 12.89 20.85 5.71
N MET A 175 12.19 21.68 4.96
CA MET A 175 12.53 23.08 4.77
C MET A 175 11.85 23.96 5.83
N LYS A 176 12.26 25.22 5.94
CA LYS A 176 11.60 26.19 6.84
C LYS A 176 10.15 26.44 6.45
N ASP A 177 9.89 26.43 5.16
CA ASP A 177 8.52 26.42 4.62
C ASP A 177 7.99 24.96 4.70
N ALA A 178 6.95 24.76 5.49
CA ALA A 178 6.37 23.45 5.75
C ALA A 178 5.80 22.74 4.51
N ASN A 179 5.55 23.47 3.43
CA ASN A 179 5.01 22.94 2.19
C ASN A 179 6.09 22.44 1.22
N HIS A 180 7.36 22.77 1.52
CA HIS A 180 8.49 22.39 0.67
C HIS A 180 9.44 21.43 1.38
N TYR A 181 10.02 20.55 0.59
CA TYR A 181 11.04 19.62 1.05
C TYR A 181 12.09 19.41 -0.05
N GLN A 182 13.20 18.81 0.33
CA GLN A 182 14.23 18.36 -0.61
C GLN A 182 14.54 16.89 -0.35
N VAL A 183 14.64 16.11 -1.41
CA VAL A 183 15.24 14.78 -1.32
C VAL A 183 16.75 14.94 -1.37
N ARG A 184 17.46 14.35 -0.42
CA ARG A 184 18.90 14.40 -0.29
C ARG A 184 19.48 13.00 -0.31
N LEU A 185 20.61 12.84 -0.95
CA LEU A 185 21.38 11.60 -0.98
C LEU A 185 22.54 11.69 -0.01
N TYR A 186 22.62 10.74 0.91
CA TYR A 186 23.79 10.49 1.74
C TYR A 186 24.55 9.28 1.20
N ASP A 187 25.80 9.49 0.78
CA ASP A 187 26.71 8.41 0.40
C ASP A 187 27.22 7.73 1.67
N VAL A 188 26.73 6.52 1.92
CA VAL A 188 27.06 5.74 3.12
C VAL A 188 28.53 5.32 3.10
N ALA A 189 29.10 5.00 1.92
CA ALA A 189 30.48 4.60 1.81
C ALA A 189 31.43 5.79 2.06
N ALA A 190 31.20 6.92 1.39
CA ALA A 190 31.99 8.15 1.56
C ALA A 190 31.74 8.81 2.93
N GLY A 191 30.62 8.53 3.57
CA GLY A 191 30.25 9.14 4.85
C GLY A 191 29.84 10.60 4.74
N ALA A 192 29.24 11.01 3.62
CA ALA A 192 28.93 12.40 3.32
C ALA A 192 27.56 12.59 2.68
N LEU A 193 26.89 13.69 3.05
CA LEU A 193 25.71 14.17 2.35
C LEU A 193 26.14 14.81 1.03
N MET A 194 25.55 14.36 -0.07
CA MET A 194 25.82 14.94 -1.39
C MET A 194 25.46 16.44 -1.40
N PRO A 195 26.30 17.30 -2.03
CA PRO A 195 26.09 18.75 -2.01
C PRO A 195 24.76 19.15 -2.65
N GLN A 196 24.40 18.52 -3.76
CA GLN A 196 23.20 18.85 -4.52
C GLN A 196 22.00 18.02 -4.03
N PRO A 197 20.79 18.58 -4.02
CA PRO A 197 19.59 17.82 -3.81
C PRO A 197 19.31 16.86 -4.98
N VAL A 198 18.55 15.81 -4.70
CA VAL A 198 17.97 14.95 -5.72
C VAL A 198 16.77 15.69 -6.31
N VAL A 199 16.80 15.95 -7.60
CA VAL A 199 15.77 16.73 -8.30
C VAL A 199 15.32 16.03 -9.58
N ASP A 200 14.15 16.38 -10.07
CA ASP A 200 13.75 16.02 -11.44
C ASP A 200 14.67 16.73 -12.42
N LYS A 201 15.33 15.98 -13.29
CA LYS A 201 16.22 16.54 -14.33
C LYS A 201 15.50 17.45 -15.32
N ARG A 202 14.20 17.32 -15.47
CA ARG A 202 13.37 18.15 -16.36
C ARG A 202 13.05 19.51 -15.74
N GLU A 203 12.98 19.56 -14.41
CA GLU A 203 12.59 20.74 -13.62
C GLU A 203 13.57 20.98 -12.46
N PRO A 204 14.87 21.15 -12.73
CA PRO A 204 15.91 21.10 -11.69
C PRO A 204 15.86 22.29 -10.71
N ASN A 205 15.13 23.34 -11.04
CA ASN A 205 15.02 24.57 -10.22
C ASN A 205 13.72 24.63 -9.42
N GLU A 206 12.80 23.69 -9.61
CA GLU A 206 11.54 23.67 -8.86
C GLU A 206 11.75 22.95 -7.52
N PRO A 207 11.42 23.58 -6.40
CA PRO A 207 11.42 22.92 -5.11
C PRO A 207 10.28 21.89 -5.10
N MET A 208 10.57 20.71 -4.54
CA MET A 208 9.56 19.68 -4.38
C MET A 208 8.55 20.09 -3.31
N ASN A 209 7.27 19.91 -3.62
CA ASN A 209 6.16 20.16 -2.71
C ASN A 209 5.15 19.01 -2.80
N GLY A 210 4.30 18.92 -1.81
CA GLY A 210 3.21 17.95 -1.76
C GLY A 210 3.25 17.06 -0.52
N ILE A 211 2.15 16.39 -0.31
CA ILE A 211 1.96 15.42 0.77
C ILE A 211 2.17 14.03 0.21
N ARG A 212 3.01 13.26 0.87
CA ARG A 212 3.28 11.87 0.51
C ARG A 212 2.02 11.02 0.66
N GLY A 213 1.71 10.24 -0.36
CA GLY A 213 0.67 9.22 -0.38
C GLY A 213 1.26 7.80 -0.42
N ASP A 214 0.59 6.91 -1.15
CA ASP A 214 0.99 5.51 -1.31
C ASP A 214 2.32 5.36 -2.05
N SER A 215 3.01 4.24 -1.81
CA SER A 215 4.28 3.94 -2.47
C SER A 215 4.42 2.46 -2.80
N ALA A 216 5.19 2.20 -3.86
CA ALA A 216 5.56 0.87 -4.31
C ALA A 216 7.06 0.80 -4.59
N ALA A 217 7.68 -0.32 -4.30
CA ALA A 217 9.08 -0.58 -4.59
C ALA A 217 9.24 -1.91 -5.32
N ASP A 218 10.18 -1.96 -6.25
CA ASP A 218 10.55 -3.19 -6.93
C ASP A 218 11.69 -3.86 -6.16
N SER A 219 11.46 -5.10 -5.71
CA SER A 219 12.47 -5.89 -4.99
C SER A 219 13.63 -6.32 -5.89
N THR A 220 13.43 -6.40 -7.19
CA THR A 220 14.45 -6.80 -8.19
C THR A 220 15.10 -5.60 -8.87
N GLY A 221 14.43 -4.44 -8.88
CA GLY A 221 14.91 -3.19 -9.44
C GLY A 221 15.41 -2.22 -8.39
N ASN A 222 15.83 -1.06 -8.85
CA ASN A 222 16.34 0.00 -7.99
C ASN A 222 15.41 1.22 -7.97
N TYR A 223 14.10 1.00 -7.98
CA TYR A 223 13.13 2.09 -7.97
C TYR A 223 12.21 2.05 -6.76
N VAL A 224 11.94 3.22 -6.22
CA VAL A 224 10.79 3.49 -5.34
C VAL A 224 9.89 4.50 -6.04
N TYR A 225 8.62 4.16 -6.15
CA TYR A 225 7.57 5.02 -6.68
C TYR A 225 6.70 5.52 -5.54
N THR A 226 6.52 6.82 -5.42
CA THR A 226 5.72 7.42 -4.36
C THR A 226 4.76 8.44 -4.95
N VAL A 227 3.49 8.35 -4.62
CA VAL A 227 2.51 9.37 -4.97
C VAL A 227 2.71 10.58 -4.07
N TYR A 228 2.71 11.76 -4.68
CA TYR A 228 2.64 13.04 -3.97
C TYR A 228 1.42 13.82 -4.43
N ILE A 229 0.73 14.43 -3.48
CA ILE A 229 -0.47 15.24 -3.69
C ILE A 229 -0.11 16.69 -3.45
N ARG A 230 -0.33 17.54 -4.45
CA ARG A 230 -0.08 18.99 -4.40
C ARG A 230 -1.20 19.76 -5.09
N ASP A 231 -1.24 21.09 -4.92
CA ASP A 231 -2.23 21.98 -5.56
C ASP A 231 -2.17 21.92 -7.10
N GLY A 232 -0.99 21.71 -7.67
CA GLY A 232 -0.79 21.56 -9.12
C GLY A 232 -1.21 20.21 -9.70
N GLY A 233 -1.72 19.29 -8.88
CA GLY A 233 -2.12 17.93 -9.24
C GLY A 233 -1.21 16.87 -8.66
N PRO A 234 -1.70 15.61 -8.58
CA PRO A 234 -0.94 14.49 -8.07
C PRO A 234 0.14 14.07 -9.06
N PHE A 235 1.26 13.59 -8.56
CA PHE A 235 2.32 13.04 -9.38
C PHE A 235 2.98 11.82 -8.70
N ILE A 236 3.63 11.00 -9.48
CA ILE A 236 4.49 9.94 -8.98
C ILE A 236 5.93 10.43 -9.00
N HIS A 237 6.53 10.46 -7.83
CA HIS A 237 7.97 10.62 -7.65
C HIS A 237 8.61 9.25 -7.82
N ALA A 238 9.27 9.03 -8.94
CA ALA A 238 10.02 7.82 -9.23
C ALA A 238 11.49 8.06 -8.91
N LEU A 239 11.98 7.41 -7.86
CA LEU A 239 13.32 7.55 -7.32
C LEU A 239 14.16 6.33 -7.71
N PRO A 240 15.10 6.44 -8.67
CA PRO A 240 16.11 5.41 -8.89
C PRO A 240 17.09 5.42 -7.71
N LEU A 241 17.34 4.23 -7.13
CA LEU A 241 18.16 4.10 -5.92
C LEU A 241 19.67 3.98 -6.20
N ASP A 242 20.07 4.02 -7.45
CA ASP A 242 21.46 3.96 -7.92
C ASP A 242 21.97 5.31 -8.47
N GLN A 243 21.11 6.35 -8.49
CA GLN A 243 21.44 7.65 -9.09
C GLN A 243 20.87 8.80 -8.24
N PRO A 244 21.58 9.95 -8.18
CA PRO A 244 21.14 11.13 -7.43
C PRO A 244 20.13 11.97 -8.23
N ILE A 245 19.12 11.35 -8.81
CA ILE A 245 18.08 11.99 -9.62
C ILE A 245 16.72 11.49 -9.23
N ALA A 246 15.66 12.15 -9.67
CA ALA A 246 14.30 11.69 -9.63
C ALA A 246 13.57 12.00 -10.94
N TRP A 247 12.42 11.39 -11.10
CA TRP A 247 11.49 11.67 -12.19
C TRP A 247 10.11 11.92 -11.58
N CYS A 248 9.51 13.09 -11.86
CA CYS A 248 8.15 13.40 -11.45
C CYS A 248 7.22 13.16 -12.64
N VAL A 249 6.26 12.26 -12.49
CA VAL A 249 5.33 11.89 -13.57
C VAL A 249 3.91 12.24 -13.14
N ASP A 250 3.31 13.22 -13.80
CA ASP A 250 1.97 13.69 -13.45
C ASP A 250 0.93 12.59 -13.64
N LEU A 251 0.03 12.49 -12.67
CA LEU A 251 -1.15 11.63 -12.73
C LEU A 251 -2.35 12.43 -13.26
N PRO A 252 -3.35 11.75 -13.85
CA PRO A 252 -4.57 12.42 -14.28
C PRO A 252 -5.23 13.13 -13.10
N SER A 253 -5.34 14.45 -13.17
CA SER A 253 -6.01 15.24 -12.15
C SER A 253 -7.33 15.78 -12.68
N THR A 254 -8.18 16.19 -11.75
CA THR A 254 -9.37 17.00 -11.97
C THR A 254 -9.10 18.40 -11.41
N ALA A 255 -10.08 19.28 -11.45
CA ALA A 255 -9.94 20.64 -10.96
C ALA A 255 -9.41 20.69 -9.51
N ALA A 256 -8.73 21.78 -9.15
CA ALA A 256 -8.10 21.98 -7.83
C ALA A 256 -9.04 21.78 -6.63
N SER A 257 -10.36 21.92 -6.82
CA SER A 257 -11.39 21.64 -5.80
C SER A 257 -11.47 20.18 -5.34
N ASP A 258 -10.80 19.25 -6.04
CA ASP A 258 -10.85 17.83 -5.76
C ASP A 258 -9.61 17.31 -5.00
N ILE A 259 -8.89 18.18 -4.32
CA ILE A 259 -7.63 17.80 -3.66
C ILE A 259 -7.81 16.65 -2.66
N GLU A 260 -8.90 16.63 -1.89
CA GLU A 260 -9.19 15.55 -0.95
C GLU A 260 -9.34 14.20 -1.67
N ARG A 261 -9.96 14.19 -2.84
CA ARG A 261 -10.15 12.98 -3.65
C ARG A 261 -8.84 12.48 -4.25
N GLN A 262 -7.83 13.33 -4.36
CA GLN A 262 -6.52 12.94 -4.88
C GLN A 262 -5.73 12.09 -3.88
N PHE A 263 -6.03 12.14 -2.58
CA PHE A 263 -5.41 11.27 -1.57
C PHE A 263 -5.74 9.78 -1.72
N HIS A 264 -6.70 9.45 -2.58
CA HIS A 264 -7.10 8.07 -2.83
C HIS A 264 -6.28 7.37 -3.94
N TRP A 265 -5.24 8.00 -4.47
CA TRP A 265 -4.33 7.31 -5.37
C TRP A 265 -3.60 6.18 -4.66
N ALA A 266 -3.67 4.98 -5.23
CA ALA A 266 -2.99 3.79 -4.74
C ALA A 266 -2.21 3.12 -5.87
N LEU A 267 -1.07 2.52 -5.53
CA LEU A 267 -0.13 1.95 -6.47
C LEU A 267 -0.13 0.43 -6.41
N ALA A 268 -0.02 -0.20 -7.57
CA ALA A 268 0.25 -1.62 -7.70
C ALA A 268 1.31 -1.84 -8.78
N LEU A 269 2.45 -2.42 -8.40
CA LEU A 269 3.53 -2.73 -9.32
C LEU A 269 3.38 -4.16 -9.83
N SER A 270 3.59 -4.38 -11.13
CA SER A 270 3.60 -5.73 -11.71
C SER A 270 4.75 -6.55 -11.12
N HIS A 271 4.56 -7.86 -11.07
CA HIS A 271 5.53 -8.77 -10.46
C HIS A 271 6.93 -8.71 -11.13
N ASP A 272 6.96 -8.40 -12.43
CA ASP A 272 8.22 -8.22 -13.18
C ASP A 272 8.82 -6.81 -13.04
N GLY A 273 8.21 -5.93 -12.24
CA GLY A 273 8.66 -4.56 -11.99
C GLY A 273 8.53 -3.60 -13.19
N ARG A 274 7.91 -4.03 -14.31
CA ARG A 274 7.92 -3.26 -15.57
C ARG A 274 6.70 -2.36 -15.76
N THR A 275 5.62 -2.63 -15.04
CA THR A 275 4.38 -1.87 -15.17
C THR A 275 3.89 -1.44 -13.80
N LEU A 276 3.69 -0.13 -13.65
CA LEU A 276 3.08 0.45 -12.47
C LEU A 276 1.65 0.89 -12.81
N TYR A 277 0.70 0.43 -12.01
CA TYR A 277 -0.68 0.87 -12.05
C TYR A 277 -0.93 1.85 -10.90
N ALA A 278 -1.55 2.97 -11.23
CA ALA A 278 -2.06 3.92 -10.25
C ALA A 278 -3.58 4.00 -10.42
N ALA A 279 -4.32 3.72 -9.35
CA ALA A 279 -5.77 3.75 -9.35
C ALA A 279 -6.26 4.74 -8.29
N ASN A 280 -7.32 5.46 -8.62
CA ASN A 280 -8.00 6.37 -7.69
C ASN A 280 -9.50 6.16 -7.80
N GLU A 281 -10.08 5.54 -6.79
CA GLU A 281 -11.49 5.18 -6.75
C GLU A 281 -12.39 6.43 -6.64
N ALA A 282 -11.94 7.45 -5.91
CA ALA A 282 -12.73 8.66 -5.72
C ALA A 282 -12.85 9.49 -6.99
N LEU A 283 -11.83 9.44 -7.85
CA LEU A 283 -11.82 10.13 -9.14
C LEU A 283 -12.30 9.24 -10.30
N GLY A 284 -12.43 7.94 -10.07
CA GLY A 284 -12.71 6.98 -11.15
C GLY A 284 -11.61 6.96 -12.21
N LYS A 285 -10.34 7.04 -11.81
CA LYS A 285 -9.21 7.11 -12.73
C LYS A 285 -8.24 5.96 -12.52
N VAL A 286 -7.70 5.47 -13.63
CA VAL A 286 -6.58 4.53 -13.64
C VAL A 286 -5.53 5.05 -14.60
N ALA A 287 -4.28 5.06 -14.18
CA ALA A 287 -3.11 5.31 -15.01
C ALA A 287 -2.22 4.07 -15.04
N VAL A 288 -1.69 3.77 -16.21
CA VAL A 288 -0.72 2.68 -16.43
C VAL A 288 0.59 3.32 -16.87
N MET A 289 1.66 2.98 -16.18
CA MET A 289 2.99 3.50 -16.45
C MET A 289 3.93 2.37 -16.85
N ALA A 290 4.72 2.60 -17.88
CA ALA A 290 5.92 1.81 -18.10
C ALA A 290 6.98 2.24 -17.06
N ALA A 291 7.47 1.30 -16.27
CA ALA A 291 8.49 1.51 -15.24
C ALA A 291 9.89 1.52 -15.87
N GLY A 292 10.11 2.41 -16.83
CA GLY A 292 11.41 2.59 -17.51
C GLY A 292 12.20 3.77 -16.93
N THR A 293 13.28 4.13 -17.60
CA THR A 293 14.10 5.31 -17.27
C THR A 293 14.08 6.28 -18.44
N PRO A 294 13.31 7.37 -18.39
CA PRO A 294 12.36 7.76 -17.37
C PRO A 294 11.06 6.91 -17.39
N PRO A 295 10.36 6.77 -16.26
CA PRO A 295 9.03 6.18 -16.28
C PRO A 295 8.05 7.09 -17.02
N THR A 296 7.09 6.47 -17.72
CA THR A 296 6.15 7.22 -18.57
C THR A 296 4.74 6.67 -18.45
N VAL A 297 3.75 7.56 -18.41
CA VAL A 297 2.35 7.16 -18.51
C VAL A 297 2.08 6.70 -19.94
N VAL A 298 1.69 5.43 -20.11
CA VAL A 298 1.40 4.83 -21.41
C VAL A 298 -0.08 4.78 -21.70
N ARG A 299 -0.92 4.72 -20.69
CA ARG A 299 -2.38 4.72 -20.81
C ARG A 299 -3.05 5.34 -19.59
N THR A 300 -4.18 5.98 -19.82
CA THR A 300 -5.11 6.39 -18.77
C THR A 300 -6.53 5.96 -19.15
N ALA A 301 -7.34 5.69 -18.16
CA ALA A 301 -8.75 5.39 -18.34
C ALA A 301 -9.60 6.04 -17.26
N SER A 302 -10.82 6.41 -17.63
CA SER A 302 -11.89 6.65 -16.68
C SER A 302 -12.61 5.32 -16.46
N VAL A 303 -12.71 4.90 -15.22
CA VAL A 303 -13.31 3.64 -14.83
C VAL A 303 -14.48 3.95 -13.91
N ALA A 304 -15.66 3.40 -14.22
CA ALA A 304 -16.83 3.54 -13.35
C ALA A 304 -16.57 2.76 -12.04
N LEU A 305 -15.96 3.44 -11.07
CA LEU A 305 -15.64 2.87 -9.76
C LEU A 305 -16.81 3.00 -8.78
N SER A 306 -17.82 3.80 -9.09
CA SER A 306 -19.05 3.93 -8.31
C SER A 306 -20.24 3.28 -9.00
N HIS A 307 -21.21 2.83 -8.20
CA HIS A 307 -22.55 2.49 -8.69
C HIS A 307 -23.29 3.80 -9.00
N SER A 308 -23.08 4.37 -10.20
CA SER A 308 -23.56 5.71 -10.57
C SER A 308 -25.01 5.77 -11.04
N ASP A 309 -25.80 4.71 -10.92
CA ASP A 309 -27.19 4.71 -11.37
C ASP A 309 -28.21 5.17 -10.34
N SER A 310 -27.77 5.61 -9.15
CA SER A 310 -28.64 6.25 -8.18
C SER A 310 -28.63 7.76 -8.39
N LEU A 311 -29.80 8.30 -8.77
CA LEU A 311 -30.08 9.75 -8.76
C LEU A 311 -29.84 10.42 -7.41
N PHE A 312 -29.51 9.65 -6.39
CA PHE A 312 -29.22 10.08 -5.01
C PHE A 312 -27.75 10.01 -4.62
N ALA A 313 -26.85 9.52 -5.50
CA ALA A 313 -25.41 9.41 -5.19
C ALA A 313 -24.72 10.76 -4.90
N GLY A 314 -25.34 11.88 -5.28
CA GLY A 314 -24.86 13.23 -4.98
C GLY A 314 -25.30 13.79 -3.61
N LEU A 315 -26.12 13.06 -2.84
CA LEU A 315 -26.65 13.54 -1.55
C LEU A 315 -25.99 12.86 -0.34
N ILE A 316 -25.19 11.85 -0.53
CA ILE A 316 -24.44 11.20 0.55
C ILE A 316 -22.96 11.62 0.43
N THR A 317 -22.68 12.86 0.73
CA THR A 317 -21.34 13.28 1.11
C THR A 317 -21.13 12.89 2.56
N ASN A 318 -20.78 11.65 2.82
CA ASN A 318 -20.17 11.32 4.10
C ASN A 318 -18.79 11.95 4.13
N ALA A 319 -18.71 13.16 4.66
CA ALA A 319 -17.48 13.77 5.10
C ALA A 319 -16.97 13.00 6.33
N GLU A 320 -16.51 11.79 6.12
CA GLU A 320 -15.72 11.08 7.11
C GLU A 320 -14.26 11.40 6.84
N ALA A 321 -13.67 12.14 7.77
CA ALA A 321 -12.22 12.26 7.91
C ALA A 321 -11.66 10.88 8.30
N LYS A 322 -11.72 9.90 7.39
CA LYS A 322 -10.96 8.66 7.49
C LYS A 322 -9.50 9.02 7.20
N GLY A 323 -8.60 8.58 8.04
CA GLY A 323 -7.19 8.69 7.79
C GLY A 323 -6.83 8.06 6.42
N PRO A 324 -5.60 8.28 5.95
CA PRO A 324 -5.18 7.80 4.64
C PRO A 324 -5.35 6.29 4.52
N ARG A 325 -5.99 5.87 3.45
CA ARG A 325 -6.24 4.46 3.15
C ARG A 325 -4.94 3.78 2.69
N ILE A 326 -4.60 2.66 3.30
CA ILE A 326 -3.42 1.87 2.98
C ILE A 326 -3.83 0.70 2.09
N GLY A 327 -3.17 0.54 0.93
CA GLY A 327 -3.37 -0.62 0.06
C GLY A 327 -4.66 -0.62 -0.73
N GLY A 328 -5.02 0.53 -1.27
CA GLY A 328 -6.18 0.71 -2.15
C GLY A 328 -6.06 0.06 -3.54
N ALA A 329 -4.92 -0.56 -3.87
CA ALA A 329 -4.69 -1.28 -5.12
C ALA A 329 -3.92 -2.59 -4.90
N ALA A 330 -4.29 -3.64 -5.64
CA ALA A 330 -3.59 -4.91 -5.66
C ALA A 330 -3.69 -5.55 -7.06
N LEU A 331 -2.64 -6.27 -7.48
CA LEU A 331 -2.66 -7.05 -8.71
C LEU A 331 -2.87 -8.53 -8.42
N SER A 332 -3.60 -9.21 -9.31
CA SER A 332 -3.57 -10.67 -9.36
C SER A 332 -2.16 -11.17 -9.69
N PRO A 333 -1.75 -12.37 -9.27
CA PRO A 333 -0.40 -12.91 -9.53
C PRO A 333 -0.06 -13.00 -11.02
N ASP A 334 -1.04 -13.23 -11.87
CA ASP A 334 -0.88 -13.26 -13.32
C ASP A 334 -0.86 -11.86 -13.97
N GLY A 335 -1.00 -10.80 -13.17
CA GLY A 335 -1.01 -9.41 -13.59
C GLY A 335 -2.21 -8.99 -14.45
N ARG A 336 -3.22 -9.87 -14.62
CA ARG A 336 -4.36 -9.62 -15.54
C ARG A 336 -5.51 -8.85 -14.90
N THR A 337 -5.55 -8.78 -13.58
CA THR A 337 -6.60 -8.11 -12.84
C THR A 337 -6.00 -7.14 -11.83
N LEU A 338 -6.38 -5.87 -11.95
CA LEU A 338 -6.14 -4.86 -10.93
C LEU A 338 -7.38 -4.76 -10.06
N TYR A 339 -7.22 -4.96 -8.76
CA TYR A 339 -8.24 -4.70 -7.76
C TYR A 339 -8.03 -3.31 -7.20
N SER A 340 -9.09 -2.55 -7.05
CA SER A 340 -9.07 -1.23 -6.42
C SER A 340 -10.36 -1.03 -5.61
N PHE A 341 -10.29 -0.20 -4.58
CA PHE A 341 -11.51 0.23 -3.90
C PHE A 341 -12.45 0.94 -4.87
N ALA A 342 -13.70 0.98 -4.49
CA ALA A 342 -14.72 1.82 -5.08
C ALA A 342 -15.34 2.67 -3.96
N ASN A 343 -16.19 3.64 -4.30
CA ASN A 343 -17.01 4.34 -3.29
C ASN A 343 -17.82 3.34 -2.47
N VAL A 344 -18.20 2.24 -3.12
CA VAL A 344 -18.84 1.09 -2.51
C VAL A 344 -18.17 -0.18 -3.05
N GLY A 345 -17.62 -1.00 -2.17
CA GLY A 345 -17.00 -2.27 -2.49
C GLY A 345 -15.61 -2.17 -3.14
N VAL A 346 -15.25 -3.23 -3.82
CA VAL A 346 -14.00 -3.40 -4.57
C VAL A 346 -14.33 -3.71 -6.02
N VAL A 347 -13.60 -3.10 -6.95
CA VAL A 347 -13.71 -3.40 -8.39
C VAL A 347 -12.51 -4.23 -8.85
N ALA A 348 -12.79 -5.21 -9.71
CA ALA A 348 -11.79 -5.94 -10.46
C ALA A 348 -11.73 -5.37 -11.88
N ILE A 349 -10.58 -4.87 -12.28
CA ILE A 349 -10.33 -4.18 -13.55
C ILE A 349 -9.41 -5.05 -14.40
N ASP A 350 -9.79 -5.30 -15.64
CA ASP A 350 -8.94 -5.95 -16.62
C ASP A 350 -7.75 -5.05 -16.98
N THR A 351 -6.52 -5.52 -16.77
CA THR A 351 -5.33 -4.70 -16.99
C THR A 351 -5.04 -4.43 -18.46
N ALA A 352 -5.49 -5.29 -19.38
CA ALA A 352 -5.29 -5.11 -20.80
C ALA A 352 -6.25 -4.08 -21.39
N THR A 353 -7.52 -4.07 -20.95
CA THR A 353 -8.57 -3.20 -21.49
C THR A 353 -8.94 -2.03 -20.60
N LEU A 354 -8.53 -2.05 -19.32
CA LEU A 354 -8.90 -1.12 -18.26
C LEU A 354 -10.42 -1.01 -18.03
N LYS A 355 -11.14 -2.11 -18.28
CA LYS A 355 -12.58 -2.21 -18.03
C LYS A 355 -12.87 -2.99 -16.76
N VAL A 356 -13.92 -2.60 -16.05
CA VAL A 356 -14.42 -3.33 -14.89
C VAL A 356 -14.94 -4.71 -15.33
N ARG A 357 -14.43 -5.77 -14.71
CA ARG A 357 -14.85 -7.17 -14.90
C ARG A 357 -15.86 -7.63 -13.86
N ALA A 358 -15.66 -7.21 -12.62
CA ALA A 358 -16.50 -7.61 -11.51
C ALA A 358 -16.50 -6.56 -10.40
N ARG A 359 -17.49 -6.67 -9.52
CA ARG A 359 -17.61 -5.86 -8.29
C ARG A 359 -17.89 -6.80 -7.13
N TYR A 360 -17.34 -6.47 -5.97
CA TYR A 360 -17.46 -7.24 -4.75
C TYR A 360 -17.84 -6.32 -3.58
N LEU A 361 -18.45 -6.86 -2.55
CA LEU A 361 -18.70 -6.20 -1.27
C LEU A 361 -19.60 -4.95 -1.33
N ASP A 362 -20.49 -4.86 -2.30
CA ASP A 362 -21.55 -3.85 -2.28
C ASP A 362 -22.59 -4.23 -1.20
N PRO A 363 -23.02 -3.37 -0.24
CA PRO A 363 -22.78 -1.91 -0.16
C PRO A 363 -21.63 -1.48 0.78
N TRP A 364 -20.72 -2.35 1.18
CA TRP A 364 -19.65 -2.05 2.13
C TRP A 364 -18.63 -1.03 1.59
N GLN A 365 -17.95 -0.33 2.49
CA GLN A 365 -16.92 0.68 2.15
C GLN A 365 -15.55 0.25 2.68
N PRO A 366 -14.88 -0.71 2.04
CA PRO A 366 -13.58 -1.18 2.45
C PRO A 366 -12.53 -0.05 2.46
N ASP A 367 -11.57 -0.14 3.35
CA ASP A 367 -10.50 0.84 3.49
C ASP A 367 -9.10 0.23 3.46
N THR A 368 -9.00 -1.10 3.41
CA THR A 368 -7.72 -1.79 3.24
C THR A 368 -7.90 -3.14 2.54
N MET A 369 -6.96 -3.53 1.71
CA MET A 369 -6.95 -4.84 1.06
C MET A 369 -5.55 -5.34 0.76
N ARG A 370 -5.39 -6.67 0.73
CA ARG A 370 -4.15 -7.37 0.33
C ARG A 370 -4.46 -8.67 -0.39
N MET A 371 -3.71 -8.92 -1.45
CA MET A 371 -3.67 -10.24 -2.09
C MET A 371 -2.79 -11.18 -1.27
N SER A 372 -3.21 -12.43 -1.08
CA SER A 372 -2.33 -13.45 -0.51
C SER A 372 -1.13 -13.71 -1.43
N THR A 373 0.00 -14.15 -0.86
CA THR A 373 1.25 -14.34 -1.61
C THR A 373 1.13 -15.35 -2.74
N ASP A 374 0.24 -16.32 -2.62
CA ASP A 374 -0.04 -17.32 -3.67
C ASP A 374 -1.20 -16.88 -4.60
N GLY A 375 -1.78 -15.70 -4.35
CA GLY A 375 -2.86 -15.11 -5.13
C GLY A 375 -4.19 -15.81 -5.10
N LYS A 376 -4.38 -16.75 -4.20
CA LYS A 376 -5.64 -17.49 -4.08
C LYS A 376 -6.73 -16.66 -3.42
N TRP A 377 -6.35 -15.68 -2.57
CA TRP A 377 -7.29 -14.91 -1.79
C TRP A 377 -6.99 -13.42 -1.83
N LEU A 378 -8.02 -12.62 -2.05
CA LEU A 378 -7.99 -11.20 -1.78
C LEU A 378 -8.67 -10.95 -0.43
N TYR A 379 -7.91 -10.50 0.55
CA TYR A 379 -8.43 -10.08 1.84
C TYR A 379 -8.79 -8.61 1.79
N VAL A 380 -9.94 -8.27 2.35
CA VAL A 380 -10.50 -6.91 2.34
C VAL A 380 -11.08 -6.61 3.71
N ALA A 381 -10.81 -5.42 4.24
CA ALA A 381 -11.34 -5.03 5.53
C ALA A 381 -11.95 -3.63 5.51
N GLU A 382 -12.91 -3.43 6.42
CA GLU A 382 -13.51 -2.17 6.76
C GLU A 382 -13.35 -1.95 8.27
N SER A 383 -12.51 -0.97 8.63
CA SER A 383 -12.15 -0.74 10.02
C SER A 383 -13.32 -0.21 10.87
N SER A 384 -14.17 0.64 10.29
CA SER A 384 -15.32 1.23 11.01
C SER A 384 -16.33 0.21 11.49
N GLU A 385 -16.54 -0.86 10.73
CA GLU A 385 -17.50 -1.93 11.03
C GLU A 385 -16.82 -3.18 11.61
N SER A 386 -15.48 -3.16 11.76
CA SER A 386 -14.69 -4.32 12.19
C SER A 386 -14.92 -5.55 11.31
N LYS A 387 -15.08 -5.34 10.01
CA LYS A 387 -15.35 -6.36 9.01
C LYS A 387 -14.09 -6.81 8.32
N LEU A 388 -13.99 -8.11 8.09
CA LEU A 388 -12.92 -8.72 7.31
C LEU A 388 -13.53 -9.75 6.36
N TRP A 389 -13.22 -9.62 5.08
CA TRP A 389 -13.68 -10.54 4.04
C TRP A 389 -12.52 -11.21 3.33
N GLN A 390 -12.83 -12.37 2.79
CA GLN A 390 -12.00 -13.15 1.90
C GLN A 390 -12.72 -13.32 0.58
N ILE A 391 -12.09 -12.94 -0.52
CA ILE A 391 -12.61 -13.07 -1.88
C ILE A 391 -11.73 -14.07 -2.62
N ASP A 392 -12.35 -15.05 -3.28
CA ASP A 392 -11.69 -15.94 -4.23
C ASP A 392 -11.64 -15.25 -5.61
N PRO A 393 -10.45 -14.81 -6.09
CA PRO A 393 -10.34 -14.14 -7.39
C PRO A 393 -10.75 -15.01 -8.59
N ALA A 394 -10.68 -16.33 -8.48
CA ALA A 394 -10.98 -17.24 -9.57
C ALA A 394 -12.48 -17.46 -9.76
N THR A 395 -13.24 -17.51 -8.66
CA THR A 395 -14.69 -17.80 -8.67
C THR A 395 -15.54 -16.57 -8.38
N GLY A 396 -14.96 -15.53 -7.78
CA GLY A 396 -15.68 -14.37 -7.28
C GLY A 396 -16.47 -14.64 -5.98
N ALA A 397 -16.27 -15.80 -5.36
CA ALA A 397 -16.91 -16.13 -4.10
C ALA A 397 -16.38 -15.24 -2.96
N VAL A 398 -17.30 -14.77 -2.10
CA VAL A 398 -17.01 -13.87 -0.98
C VAL A 398 -17.43 -14.56 0.31
N ALA A 399 -16.56 -14.52 1.32
CA ALA A 399 -16.86 -14.96 2.67
C ALA A 399 -16.43 -13.90 3.68
N GLU A 400 -17.29 -13.61 4.65
CA GLU A 400 -16.94 -12.81 5.82
C GLU A 400 -16.19 -13.71 6.81
N LEU A 401 -15.01 -13.29 7.22
CA LEU A 401 -14.25 -13.97 8.25
C LEU A 401 -14.68 -13.47 9.62
N LYS A 402 -15.02 -14.39 10.50
CA LYS A 402 -15.25 -14.06 11.90
C LYS A 402 -13.90 -13.61 12.49
N SER A 403 -13.82 -12.39 12.91
CA SER A 403 -12.61 -11.83 13.53
C SER A 403 -12.97 -11.09 14.79
N VAL A 404 -12.17 -11.30 15.84
CA VAL A 404 -12.21 -10.51 17.09
C VAL A 404 -11.31 -9.28 17.02
N VAL A 405 -10.67 -9.05 15.88
CA VAL A 405 -9.76 -7.93 15.65
C VAL A 405 -10.52 -6.84 14.92
N ASN A 406 -10.39 -5.61 15.40
CA ASN A 406 -10.74 -4.45 14.61
C ASN A 406 -9.55 -4.16 13.65
N PRO A 407 -9.61 -4.54 12.37
CA PRO A 407 -8.50 -4.41 11.46
C PRO A 407 -8.36 -2.95 11.00
N TRP A 408 -7.25 -2.33 11.35
CA TRP A 408 -6.93 -0.97 10.90
C TRP A 408 -6.26 -0.95 9.55
N ALA A 409 -5.37 -1.91 9.34
CA ALA A 409 -4.72 -2.14 8.04
C ALA A 409 -4.45 -3.62 7.83
N LEU A 410 -4.66 -4.07 6.61
CA LEU A 410 -4.17 -5.36 6.11
C LEU A 410 -2.74 -5.19 5.64
N LEU A 411 -1.80 -5.84 6.29
CA LEU A 411 -0.38 -5.72 5.99
C LEU A 411 0.10 -6.81 5.05
N TRP A 412 -0.36 -8.06 5.30
CA TRP A 412 0.12 -9.24 4.59
C TRP A 412 -0.85 -10.41 4.72
N ALA A 413 -0.78 -11.36 3.78
CA ALA A 413 -1.48 -12.64 3.88
C ALA A 413 -0.67 -13.73 3.18
N GLN A 414 -0.47 -14.87 3.85
CA GLN A 414 0.28 -16.00 3.31
C GLN A 414 -0.33 -17.33 3.76
N PRO A 415 -0.11 -18.45 3.03
CA PRO A 415 -0.43 -19.79 3.53
C PRO A 415 0.23 -20.07 4.88
N ASN A 416 -0.49 -20.82 5.75
CA ASN A 416 0.02 -21.22 7.07
C ASN A 416 0.96 -22.44 6.95
#